data_d9b0f898e47f2569982f64c44fa55a5c
#
_entry.id   d9b0f898e47f2569982f64c44fa55a5c
#
_cell.length_a   1.000
_cell.length_b   1.000
_cell.length_c   1.000
_cell.angle_alpha   90.00
_cell.angle_beta   90.00
_cell.angle_gamma   90.00
#
_symmetry.space_group_name_H-M   'P 1'
#
loop_
_entity.id
_entity.type
_entity.pdbx_description
1 polymer ?
#
loop_
_entity_poly.entity_id
_entity_poly.type
_entity_poly.pdbx_seq_one_letter_code
_entity_poly.pdbx_strand_id
1 'polypeptide(L)'
;MLPALIAVAYVLLQIVGKPTLPPANDAYRYARATLEILGDSREQAQHTALKAYCRDKVHWDLRYQGLDPQNLREDAPAGPDRAKRYKGCLINSAKGLEPTSPRYERIFDVRPGFAVLAVPAVAVLGAGPGLLVTSVLFTVLGGVLVYLLLRAVGTGRGTAAIGQAFYYASPIGWWGGLPLTEGPVLALTIGALLGSWWLLNHRTTAGSLMLAGSLLVGTAVKYSTFLLVAGALGAAALVCLLIVAGTRHRGTYLLAALNTAAVIGIGVLSIRYSLPGSSETLQDTFTNHFAQPDVDAPWPMLGELNANYWTHWLQEQARSPWLIAAVGLGAWGLFRHNRALAWPVLAVGMTGLAAEIAHPVYSQGDRLMVNVWIVAVLGLPLLLDQVTRRRGAQVPGPS
;
A
#
# COMPACT_ATOMS: atom_id res chain seq x y z
N MET A 1 17.99 7.73 -18.41
CA MET A 1 17.35 9.07 -18.33
C MET A 1 15.83 8.99 -18.19
N LEU A 2 15.09 8.28 -19.09
CA LEU A 2 13.60 8.27 -19.05
C LEU A 2 12.98 7.87 -17.69
N PRO A 3 13.43 6.79 -17.00
CA PRO A 3 12.87 6.43 -15.68
C PRO A 3 13.06 7.52 -14.62
N ALA A 4 14.21 8.20 -14.64
CA ALA A 4 14.48 9.29 -13.72
C ALA A 4 13.58 10.51 -14.00
N LEU A 5 13.34 10.84 -15.26
CA LEU A 5 12.44 11.93 -15.64
C LEU A 5 11.00 11.66 -15.18
N ILE A 6 10.51 10.43 -15.35
CA ILE A 6 9.17 10.01 -14.87
C ILE A 6 9.09 10.14 -13.34
N ALA A 7 10.12 9.68 -12.61
CA ALA A 7 10.17 9.81 -11.16
C ALA A 7 10.19 11.28 -10.71
N VAL A 8 11.00 12.12 -11.35
CA VAL A 8 11.05 13.58 -11.08
C VAL A 8 9.69 14.22 -11.37
N ALA A 9 9.06 13.89 -12.50
CA ALA A 9 7.72 14.39 -12.82
C ALA A 9 6.70 14.03 -11.75
N TYR A 10 6.72 12.78 -11.25
CA TYR A 10 5.86 12.36 -10.14
C TYR A 10 6.11 13.20 -8.87
N VAL A 11 7.38 13.38 -8.48
CA VAL A 11 7.74 14.20 -7.30
C VAL A 11 7.24 15.64 -7.46
N LEU A 12 7.44 16.25 -8.64
CA LEU A 12 6.96 17.61 -8.91
C LEU A 12 5.44 17.69 -8.80
N LEU A 13 4.71 16.69 -9.30
CA LEU A 13 3.26 16.60 -9.15
C LEU A 13 2.83 16.49 -7.67
N GLN A 14 3.59 15.79 -6.83
CA GLN A 14 3.31 15.74 -5.38
C GLN A 14 3.57 17.08 -4.68
N ILE A 15 4.57 17.85 -5.13
CA ILE A 15 4.87 19.19 -4.58
C ILE A 15 3.80 20.22 -5.00
N VAL A 16 3.38 20.20 -6.27
CA VAL A 16 2.39 21.13 -6.82
C VAL A 16 0.97 20.71 -6.43
N GLY A 17 0.72 19.40 -6.39
CA GLY A 17 -0.55 18.82 -6.01
C GLY A 17 -0.88 19.13 -4.54
N LYS A 18 -2.15 19.35 -4.26
CA LYS A 18 -2.61 19.57 -2.88
C LYS A 18 -3.39 18.33 -2.44
N PRO A 19 -3.29 17.95 -1.17
CA PRO A 19 -4.07 16.82 -0.66
C PRO A 19 -5.56 16.98 -0.97
N THR A 20 -6.16 15.94 -1.52
CA THR A 20 -7.59 15.89 -1.83
C THR A 20 -8.39 15.22 -0.72
N LEU A 21 -7.70 14.60 0.24
CA LEU A 21 -8.27 14.00 1.43
C LEU A 21 -7.86 14.78 2.69
N PRO A 22 -8.68 14.73 3.76
CA PRO A 22 -8.26 15.25 5.06
C PRO A 22 -7.05 14.48 5.58
N PRO A 23 -6.26 15.06 6.49
CA PRO A 23 -5.16 14.34 7.11
C PRO A 23 -5.68 13.10 7.83
N ALA A 24 -5.04 11.96 7.56
CA ALA A 24 -5.44 10.70 8.13
C ALA A 24 -5.06 10.61 9.62
N ASN A 25 -5.90 9.94 10.39
CA ASN A 25 -5.68 9.65 11.80
C ASN A 25 -4.40 8.80 12.02
N ASP A 26 -4.12 7.88 11.10
CA ASP A 26 -2.90 7.07 11.08
C ASP A 26 -1.63 7.95 11.02
N ALA A 27 -1.64 9.02 10.19
CA ALA A 27 -0.50 9.92 10.03
C ALA A 27 -0.12 10.62 11.34
N TYR A 28 -1.10 11.03 12.15
CA TYR A 28 -0.87 11.59 13.48
C TYR A 28 -0.12 10.60 14.38
N ARG A 29 -0.53 9.31 14.39
CA ARG A 29 0.11 8.29 15.23
C ARG A 29 1.53 7.97 14.80
N TYR A 30 1.76 7.87 13.50
CA TYR A 30 3.11 7.69 12.97
C TYR A 30 4.00 8.91 13.23
N ALA A 31 3.46 10.13 13.13
CA ALA A 31 4.19 11.34 13.50
C ALA A 31 4.63 11.32 14.96
N ARG A 32 3.70 11.01 15.87
CA ARG A 32 3.98 10.87 17.31
C ARG A 32 5.06 9.81 17.55
N ALA A 33 4.88 8.59 17.03
CA ALA A 33 5.85 7.52 17.20
C ALA A 33 7.25 7.88 16.66
N THR A 34 7.33 8.61 15.54
CA THR A 34 8.62 9.08 15.00
C THR A 34 9.28 10.10 15.90
N LEU A 35 8.53 11.03 16.49
CA LEU A 35 9.04 12.04 17.41
C LEU A 35 9.51 11.40 18.73
N GLU A 36 8.79 10.39 19.25
CA GLU A 36 9.21 9.59 20.40
C GLU A 36 10.57 8.88 20.13
N ILE A 37 10.75 8.32 18.92
CA ILE A 37 12.05 7.74 18.50
C ILE A 37 13.15 8.79 18.41
N LEU A 38 12.83 10.02 18.05
CA LEU A 38 13.77 11.16 18.02
C LEU A 38 14.14 11.67 19.42
N GLY A 39 13.50 11.19 20.48
CA GLY A 39 13.82 11.52 21.87
C GLY A 39 12.82 12.45 22.55
N ASP A 40 11.73 12.85 21.87
CA ASP A 40 10.68 13.62 22.52
C ASP A 40 9.97 12.77 23.59
N SER A 41 9.59 13.39 24.71
CA SER A 41 8.66 12.73 25.64
C SER A 41 7.31 12.47 24.94
N ARG A 42 6.55 11.47 25.39
CA ARG A 42 5.23 11.14 24.80
C ARG A 42 4.30 12.36 24.73
N GLU A 43 4.32 13.22 25.74
CA GLU A 43 3.53 14.44 25.77
C GLU A 43 3.99 15.47 24.73
N GLN A 44 5.30 15.66 24.58
CA GLN A 44 5.87 16.57 23.59
C GLN A 44 5.60 16.07 22.17
N ALA A 45 5.82 14.77 21.91
CA ALA A 45 5.55 14.12 20.64
C ALA A 45 4.07 14.23 20.26
N GLN A 46 3.15 13.95 21.22
CA GLN A 46 1.71 14.09 21.02
C GLN A 46 1.33 15.52 20.64
N HIS A 47 1.82 16.51 21.40
CA HIS A 47 1.51 17.92 21.16
C HIS A 47 2.06 18.40 19.80
N THR A 48 3.27 17.99 19.42
CA THR A 48 3.90 18.36 18.15
C THR A 48 3.16 17.71 16.97
N ALA A 49 2.84 16.42 17.07
CA ALA A 49 2.06 15.70 16.06
C ALA A 49 0.67 16.29 15.89
N LEU A 50 0.00 16.66 17.00
CA LEU A 50 -1.32 17.29 16.97
C LEU A 50 -1.30 18.68 16.31
N LYS A 51 -0.27 19.48 16.58
CA LYS A 51 -0.09 20.77 15.87
C LYS A 51 0.04 20.59 14.37
N ALA A 52 0.80 19.60 13.91
CA ALA A 52 0.94 19.30 12.48
C ALA A 52 -0.42 18.85 11.90
N TYR A 53 -1.09 17.91 12.54
CA TYR A 53 -2.40 17.43 12.12
C TYR A 53 -3.44 18.56 12.04
N CYS A 54 -3.59 19.37 13.08
CA CYS A 54 -4.59 20.46 13.11
C CYS A 54 -4.30 21.52 12.06
N ARG A 55 -3.02 21.82 11.78
CA ARG A 55 -2.64 22.74 10.69
C ARG A 55 -3.09 22.22 9.34
N ASP A 56 -2.85 20.94 9.06
CA ASP A 56 -3.15 20.32 7.79
C ASP A 56 -4.67 20.11 7.63
N LYS A 57 -5.38 19.75 8.74
CA LYS A 57 -6.85 19.67 8.77
C LYS A 57 -7.49 21.00 8.44
N VAL A 58 -7.08 22.08 9.10
CA VAL A 58 -7.64 23.42 8.85
C VAL A 58 -7.35 23.89 7.42
N HIS A 59 -6.16 23.60 6.91
CA HIS A 59 -5.84 23.91 5.52
C HIS A 59 -6.77 23.16 4.53
N TRP A 60 -7.01 21.89 4.80
CA TRP A 60 -7.92 21.07 3.99
C TRP A 60 -9.39 21.54 4.13
N ASP A 61 -9.88 21.77 5.35
CA ASP A 61 -11.24 22.22 5.62
C ASP A 61 -11.57 23.54 4.89
N LEU A 62 -10.65 24.53 4.97
CA LEU A 62 -10.81 25.82 4.27
C LEU A 62 -10.79 25.67 2.75
N ARG A 63 -9.92 24.80 2.24
CA ARG A 63 -9.87 24.52 0.80
C ARG A 63 -11.14 23.81 0.34
N TYR A 64 -11.60 22.80 1.08
CA TYR A 64 -12.82 22.07 0.76
C TYR A 64 -14.04 23.00 0.76
N GLN A 65 -14.17 23.87 1.76
CA GLN A 65 -15.22 24.89 1.81
C GLN A 65 -15.19 25.83 0.60
N GLY A 66 -14.00 26.18 0.10
CA GLY A 66 -13.86 27.00 -1.09
C GLY A 66 -14.21 26.28 -2.40
N LEU A 67 -14.13 24.92 -2.41
CA LEU A 67 -14.47 24.10 -3.57
C LEU A 67 -15.93 23.66 -3.57
N ASP A 68 -16.51 23.45 -2.40
CA ASP A 68 -17.87 22.96 -2.22
C ASP A 68 -18.58 23.73 -1.06
N PRO A 69 -18.99 24.99 -1.32
CA PRO A 69 -19.61 25.82 -0.29
C PRO A 69 -20.99 25.34 0.12
N GLN A 70 -21.63 24.43 -0.63
CA GLN A 70 -22.96 23.91 -0.33
C GLN A 70 -22.91 22.74 0.67
N ASN A 71 -21.79 21.99 0.71
CA ASN A 71 -21.57 20.86 1.61
C ASN A 71 -20.60 21.25 2.73
N LEU A 72 -21.02 22.20 3.57
CA LEU A 72 -20.29 22.49 4.80
C LEU A 72 -20.34 21.26 5.71
N ARG A 73 -19.18 20.83 6.16
CA ARG A 73 -19.12 19.77 7.17
C ARG A 73 -19.75 20.27 8.47
N GLU A 74 -20.58 19.45 9.09
CA GLU A 74 -21.27 19.79 10.36
C GLU A 74 -20.28 20.15 11.49
N ASP A 75 -19.08 19.52 11.47
CA ASP A 75 -18.01 19.76 12.44
C ASP A 75 -17.12 20.96 12.08
N ALA A 76 -17.35 21.61 10.94
CA ALA A 76 -16.57 22.77 10.52
C ALA A 76 -17.13 24.04 11.17
N PRO A 77 -16.35 24.77 12.00
CA PRO A 77 -16.79 26.04 12.58
C PRO A 77 -17.17 27.03 11.48
N ALA A 78 -18.26 27.75 11.69
CA ALA A 78 -18.71 28.78 10.74
C ALA A 78 -17.65 29.85 10.51
N GLY A 79 -17.42 30.22 9.24
CA GLY A 79 -16.55 31.32 8.84
C GLY A 79 -15.10 30.91 8.49
N PRO A 80 -14.38 31.80 7.79
CA PRO A 80 -13.03 31.55 7.24
C PRO A 80 -11.89 31.76 8.24
N ASP A 81 -12.15 31.99 9.51
CA ASP A 81 -11.12 32.28 10.51
C ASP A 81 -10.21 31.06 10.76
N ARG A 82 -9.08 31.04 10.08
CA ARG A 82 -8.06 30.01 10.18
C ARG A 82 -7.53 29.85 11.62
N ALA A 83 -7.31 30.96 12.32
CA ALA A 83 -6.76 30.94 13.68
C ALA A 83 -7.75 30.33 14.67
N LYS A 84 -9.03 30.69 14.56
CA LYS A 84 -10.11 30.14 15.41
C LYS A 84 -10.28 28.64 15.17
N ARG A 85 -10.32 28.18 13.91
CA ARG A 85 -10.39 26.75 13.55
C ARG A 85 -9.20 25.97 14.10
N TYR A 86 -7.99 26.50 13.92
CA TYR A 86 -6.78 25.85 14.43
C TYR A 86 -6.80 25.73 15.96
N LYS A 87 -7.12 26.80 16.66
CA LYS A 87 -7.27 26.81 18.12
C LYS A 87 -8.35 25.82 18.58
N GLY A 88 -9.51 25.79 17.89
CA GLY A 88 -10.60 24.85 18.15
C GLY A 88 -10.16 23.40 18.00
N CYS A 89 -9.46 23.06 16.90
CA CYS A 89 -8.91 21.72 16.70
C CYS A 89 -7.96 21.30 17.84
N LEU A 90 -7.05 22.18 18.26
CA LEU A 90 -6.13 21.88 19.36
C LEU A 90 -6.83 21.67 20.70
N ILE A 91 -7.86 22.47 21.01
CA ILE A 91 -8.63 22.35 22.24
C ILE A 91 -9.43 21.04 22.24
N ASN A 92 -10.15 20.75 21.15
CA ASN A 92 -10.99 19.56 21.04
C ASN A 92 -10.18 18.25 21.05
N SER A 93 -8.91 18.30 20.63
CA SER A 93 -8.02 17.14 20.60
C SER A 93 -6.92 17.19 21.67
N ALA A 94 -7.06 18.01 22.70
CA ALA A 94 -6.01 18.21 23.71
C ALA A 94 -5.59 16.91 24.44
N LYS A 95 -6.51 15.95 24.58
CA LYS A 95 -6.25 14.62 25.17
C LYS A 95 -5.68 13.60 24.18
N GLY A 96 -5.47 13.97 22.93
CA GLY A 96 -5.08 13.13 21.80
C GLY A 96 -6.15 13.15 20.72
N LEU A 97 -5.80 12.62 19.54
CA LEU A 97 -6.73 12.51 18.44
C LEU A 97 -7.55 11.22 18.59
N GLU A 98 -8.88 11.39 18.63
CA GLU A 98 -9.78 10.22 18.70
C GLU A 98 -9.61 9.28 17.47
N PRO A 99 -9.77 7.96 17.68
CA PRO A 99 -10.05 7.27 18.95
C PRO A 99 -8.81 7.15 19.85
N THR A 100 -9.00 7.29 21.17
CA THR A 100 -7.92 7.24 22.18
C THR A 100 -7.88 5.93 22.96
N SER A 101 -8.63 4.91 22.54
CA SER A 101 -8.61 3.59 23.17
C SER A 101 -7.18 3.01 23.17
N PRO A 102 -6.66 2.48 24.30
CA PRO A 102 -5.36 1.83 24.35
C PRO A 102 -5.25 0.63 23.39
N ARG A 103 -6.35 -0.07 23.13
CA ARG A 103 -6.39 -1.18 22.16
C ARG A 103 -6.18 -0.67 20.74
N TYR A 104 -6.80 0.45 20.39
CA TYR A 104 -6.62 1.09 19.09
C TYR A 104 -5.19 1.61 18.91
N GLU A 105 -4.65 2.31 19.91
CA GLU A 105 -3.27 2.80 19.89
C GLU A 105 -2.28 1.65 19.68
N ARG A 106 -2.49 0.50 20.31
CA ARG A 106 -1.64 -0.69 20.17
C ARG A 106 -1.52 -1.19 18.73
N ILE A 107 -2.54 -0.99 17.88
CA ILE A 107 -2.49 -1.36 16.46
C ILE A 107 -1.32 -0.64 15.75
N PHE A 108 -0.98 0.57 16.18
CA PHE A 108 0.11 1.38 15.62
C PHE A 108 1.44 1.13 16.34
N ASP A 109 1.43 1.01 17.65
CA ASP A 109 2.64 0.84 18.48
C ASP A 109 3.42 -0.44 18.10
N VAL A 110 2.72 -1.49 17.64
CA VAL A 110 3.35 -2.74 17.19
C VAL A 110 3.87 -2.70 15.74
N ARG A 111 3.78 -1.56 15.06
CA ARG A 111 4.21 -1.34 13.66
C ARG A 111 5.26 -0.22 13.56
N PRO A 112 6.43 -0.34 14.21
CA PRO A 112 7.39 0.76 14.30
C PRO A 112 8.08 1.07 12.96
N GLY A 113 8.01 0.18 11.98
CA GLY A 113 8.82 0.27 10.77
C GLY A 113 8.63 1.56 10.00
N PHE A 114 7.39 2.04 9.82
CA PHE A 114 7.18 3.30 9.12
C PHE A 114 7.70 4.51 9.91
N ALA A 115 7.49 4.53 11.21
CA ALA A 115 8.01 5.58 12.08
C ALA A 115 9.56 5.63 12.05
N VAL A 116 10.21 4.46 12.10
CA VAL A 116 11.69 4.36 11.99
C VAL A 116 12.17 4.86 10.63
N LEU A 117 11.52 4.45 9.53
CA LEU A 117 11.89 4.89 8.19
C LEU A 117 11.71 6.40 7.99
N ALA A 118 10.78 7.01 8.73
CA ALA A 118 10.49 8.44 8.65
C ALA A 118 11.45 9.32 9.49
N VAL A 119 12.21 8.74 10.42
CA VAL A 119 13.12 9.48 11.32
C VAL A 119 13.99 10.50 10.58
N PRO A 120 14.73 10.14 9.51
CA PRO A 120 15.63 11.11 8.86
C PRO A 120 14.88 12.31 8.26
N ALA A 121 13.74 12.06 7.64
CA ALA A 121 12.95 13.11 7.00
C ALA A 121 12.23 13.99 8.04
N VAL A 122 11.70 13.39 9.11
CA VAL A 122 11.01 14.11 10.19
C VAL A 122 12.01 14.98 10.99
N ALA A 123 13.23 14.49 11.24
CA ALA A 123 14.28 15.25 11.91
C ALA A 123 14.64 16.55 11.18
N VAL A 124 14.60 16.54 9.84
CA VAL A 124 14.99 17.70 9.01
C VAL A 124 13.78 18.59 8.66
N LEU A 125 12.63 18.00 8.35
CA LEU A 125 11.48 18.70 7.76
C LEU A 125 10.32 18.88 8.74
N GLY A 126 10.39 18.26 9.91
CA GLY A 126 9.29 18.20 10.87
C GLY A 126 8.25 17.11 10.54
N ALA A 127 7.29 16.90 11.45
CA ALA A 127 6.40 15.76 11.47
C ALA A 127 5.58 15.56 10.16
N GLY A 128 4.78 16.53 9.76
CA GLY A 128 3.92 16.41 8.59
C GLY A 128 4.69 16.25 7.26
N PRO A 129 5.54 17.23 6.88
CA PRO A 129 6.34 17.13 5.66
C PRO A 129 7.28 15.94 5.64
N GLY A 130 7.87 15.56 6.80
CA GLY A 130 8.78 14.43 6.88
C GLY A 130 8.10 13.09 6.57
N LEU A 131 6.91 12.85 7.12
CA LEU A 131 6.12 11.65 6.77
C LEU A 131 5.76 11.63 5.28
N LEU A 132 5.31 12.76 4.73
CA LEU A 132 4.97 12.87 3.33
C LEU A 132 6.16 12.55 2.42
N VAL A 133 7.31 13.17 2.68
CA VAL A 133 8.54 12.91 1.92
C VAL A 133 8.94 11.44 2.00
N THR A 134 8.84 10.81 3.17
CA THR A 134 9.13 9.39 3.33
C THR A 134 8.22 8.54 2.43
N SER A 135 6.91 8.76 2.47
CA SER A 135 5.95 8.03 1.63
C SER A 135 6.21 8.24 0.14
N VAL A 136 6.45 9.49 -0.28
CA VAL A 136 6.76 9.82 -1.69
C VAL A 136 8.05 9.15 -2.16
N LEU A 137 9.12 9.15 -1.35
CA LEU A 137 10.38 8.49 -1.69
C LEU A 137 10.21 6.98 -1.88
N PHE A 138 9.45 6.33 -0.99
CA PHE A 138 9.15 4.91 -1.16
C PHE A 138 8.27 4.65 -2.37
N THR A 139 7.31 5.51 -2.67
CA THR A 139 6.50 5.38 -3.89
C THR A 139 7.37 5.54 -5.15
N VAL A 140 8.31 6.49 -5.14
CA VAL A 140 9.30 6.63 -6.22
C VAL A 140 10.13 5.35 -6.37
N LEU A 141 10.61 4.80 -5.25
CA LEU A 141 11.34 3.52 -5.25
C LEU A 141 10.49 2.40 -5.84
N GLY A 142 9.22 2.29 -5.45
CA GLY A 142 8.28 1.29 -5.99
C GLY A 142 8.13 1.36 -7.50
N GLY A 143 7.95 2.55 -8.06
CA GLY A 143 7.89 2.73 -9.51
C GLY A 143 9.22 2.41 -10.22
N VAL A 144 10.37 2.73 -9.62
CA VAL A 144 11.68 2.30 -10.14
C VAL A 144 11.81 0.78 -10.11
N LEU A 145 11.35 0.13 -9.05
CA LEU A 145 11.34 -1.34 -8.94
C LEU A 145 10.41 -1.98 -9.99
N VAL A 146 9.26 -1.38 -10.30
CA VAL A 146 8.40 -1.80 -11.43
C VAL A 146 9.17 -1.72 -12.74
N TYR A 147 9.85 -0.61 -13.02
CA TYR A 147 10.70 -0.48 -14.20
C TYR A 147 11.76 -1.59 -14.27
N LEU A 148 12.48 -1.83 -13.17
CA LEU A 148 13.50 -2.85 -13.08
C LEU A 148 12.93 -4.27 -13.26
N LEU A 149 11.77 -4.56 -12.68
CA LEU A 149 11.11 -5.86 -12.84
C LEU A 149 10.70 -6.08 -14.30
N LEU A 150 10.07 -5.12 -14.95
CA LEU A 150 9.71 -5.22 -16.38
C LEU A 150 10.96 -5.36 -17.26
N ARG A 151 12.06 -4.66 -16.95
CA ARG A 151 13.34 -4.85 -17.65
C ARG A 151 13.91 -6.26 -17.43
N ALA A 152 13.84 -6.77 -16.19
CA ALA A 152 14.32 -8.12 -15.86
C ALA A 152 13.50 -9.22 -16.55
N VAL A 153 12.23 -8.94 -16.84
CA VAL A 153 11.31 -9.82 -17.59
C VAL A 153 11.57 -9.77 -19.11
N GLY A 154 12.43 -8.87 -19.59
CA GLY A 154 12.83 -8.79 -21.00
C GLY A 154 12.06 -7.79 -21.85
N THR A 155 11.30 -6.86 -21.25
CA THR A 155 10.63 -5.80 -22.02
C THR A 155 11.60 -4.72 -22.50
N GLY A 156 11.21 -3.97 -23.54
CA GLY A 156 11.92 -2.79 -23.99
C GLY A 156 11.95 -1.66 -22.94
N ARG A 157 12.89 -0.71 -23.08
CA ARG A 157 13.02 0.44 -22.16
C ARG A 157 11.75 1.31 -22.14
N GLY A 158 11.09 1.49 -23.30
CA GLY A 158 9.85 2.26 -23.40
C GLY A 158 8.69 1.59 -22.66
N THR A 159 8.49 0.30 -22.88
CA THR A 159 7.44 -0.48 -22.19
C THR A 159 7.63 -0.49 -20.67
N ALA A 160 8.89 -0.68 -20.22
CA ALA A 160 9.18 -0.61 -18.78
C ALA A 160 8.92 0.78 -18.19
N ALA A 161 9.21 1.85 -18.94
CA ALA A 161 8.90 3.22 -18.53
C ALA A 161 7.39 3.51 -18.49
N ILE A 162 6.61 2.93 -19.40
CA ILE A 162 5.14 2.99 -19.35
C ILE A 162 4.62 2.31 -18.08
N GLY A 163 5.16 1.14 -17.70
CA GLY A 163 4.80 0.48 -16.45
C GLY A 163 5.10 1.32 -15.21
N GLN A 164 6.27 1.97 -15.17
CA GLN A 164 6.62 2.90 -14.10
C GLN A 164 5.67 4.10 -14.06
N ALA A 165 5.36 4.70 -15.20
CA ALA A 165 4.43 5.84 -15.27
C ALA A 165 3.02 5.42 -14.83
N PHE A 166 2.58 4.23 -15.22
CA PHE A 166 1.28 3.68 -14.82
C PHE A 166 1.23 3.39 -13.31
N TYR A 167 2.33 2.90 -12.72
CA TYR A 167 2.43 2.76 -11.26
C TYR A 167 2.13 4.08 -10.54
N TYR A 168 2.72 5.19 -11.00
CA TYR A 168 2.49 6.50 -10.39
C TYR A 168 1.11 7.11 -10.71
N ALA A 169 0.56 6.84 -11.88
CA ALA A 169 -0.73 7.38 -12.31
C ALA A 169 -1.94 6.56 -11.81
N SER A 170 -1.72 5.33 -11.35
CA SER A 170 -2.76 4.45 -10.80
C SER A 170 -3.08 4.79 -9.33
N PRO A 171 -4.11 4.18 -8.74
CA PRO A 171 -4.38 4.28 -7.30
C PRO A 171 -3.17 3.94 -6.42
N ILE A 172 -2.22 3.14 -6.89
CA ILE A 172 -0.95 2.87 -6.21
C ILE A 172 -0.16 4.15 -5.93
N GLY A 173 0.02 5.00 -6.96
CA GLY A 173 0.74 6.27 -6.82
C GLY A 173 0.00 7.27 -5.95
N TRP A 174 -1.33 7.25 -6.00
CA TRP A 174 -2.14 8.10 -5.11
C TRP A 174 -1.96 7.70 -3.63
N TRP A 175 -2.33 6.45 -3.27
CA TRP A 175 -2.27 6.01 -1.88
C TRP A 175 -0.83 6.00 -1.35
N GLY A 176 0.13 5.62 -2.19
CA GLY A 176 1.55 5.65 -1.85
C GLY A 176 2.10 7.05 -1.60
N GLY A 177 1.54 8.08 -2.23
CA GLY A 177 1.92 9.48 -2.05
C GLY A 177 1.37 10.15 -0.79
N LEU A 178 0.46 9.50 -0.05
CA LEU A 178 -0.06 10.01 1.22
C LEU A 178 0.90 9.70 2.38
N PRO A 179 0.90 10.48 3.48
CA PRO A 179 1.77 10.25 4.65
C PRO A 179 1.31 9.04 5.47
N LEU A 180 1.29 7.87 4.83
CA LEU A 180 0.78 6.59 5.33
C LEU A 180 1.77 5.46 5.03
N THR A 181 1.49 4.26 5.51
CA THR A 181 2.32 3.07 5.30
C THR A 181 2.28 2.52 3.87
N GLU A 182 1.33 2.95 3.05
CA GLU A 182 1.06 2.40 1.72
C GLU A 182 2.26 2.57 0.77
N GLY A 183 2.96 3.71 0.80
CA GLY A 183 4.17 3.92 0.00
C GLY A 183 5.25 2.86 0.26
N PRO A 184 5.73 2.70 1.51
CA PRO A 184 6.66 1.63 1.87
C PRO A 184 6.14 0.23 1.60
N VAL A 185 4.88 -0.07 1.95
CA VAL A 185 4.26 -1.40 1.74
C VAL A 185 4.29 -1.77 0.26
N LEU A 186 3.85 -0.89 -0.63
CA LEU A 186 3.81 -1.15 -2.06
C LEU A 186 5.20 -1.28 -2.67
N ALA A 187 6.15 -0.43 -2.29
CA ALA A 187 7.53 -0.52 -2.77
C ALA A 187 8.18 -1.86 -2.37
N LEU A 188 8.03 -2.26 -1.10
CA LEU A 188 8.57 -3.52 -0.58
C LEU A 188 7.86 -4.74 -1.19
N THR A 189 6.57 -4.63 -1.48
CA THR A 189 5.81 -5.67 -2.20
C THR A 189 6.36 -5.86 -3.63
N ILE A 190 6.62 -4.77 -4.36
CA ILE A 190 7.26 -4.85 -5.68
C ILE A 190 8.69 -5.38 -5.56
N GLY A 191 9.43 -5.00 -4.50
CA GLY A 191 10.76 -5.56 -4.19
C GLY A 191 10.71 -7.08 -3.99
N ALA A 192 9.71 -7.58 -3.24
CA ALA A 192 9.49 -9.01 -3.04
C ALA A 192 9.17 -9.73 -4.37
N LEU A 193 8.37 -9.11 -5.25
CA LEU A 193 8.10 -9.65 -6.60
C LEU A 193 9.37 -9.69 -7.47
N LEU A 194 10.20 -8.64 -7.43
CA LEU A 194 11.48 -8.62 -8.16
C LEU A 194 12.43 -9.69 -7.63
N GLY A 195 12.53 -9.83 -6.30
CA GLY A 195 13.31 -10.90 -5.68
C GLY A 195 12.82 -12.29 -6.06
N SER A 196 11.48 -12.50 -6.06
CA SER A 196 10.84 -13.73 -6.52
C SER A 196 11.16 -14.03 -7.99
N TRP A 197 11.08 -13.03 -8.85
CA TRP A 197 11.43 -13.18 -10.26
C TRP A 197 12.91 -13.57 -10.46
N TRP A 198 13.84 -12.95 -9.71
CA TRP A 198 15.24 -13.31 -9.76
C TRP A 198 15.51 -14.76 -9.30
N LEU A 199 14.81 -15.21 -8.25
CA LEU A 199 14.89 -16.61 -7.81
C LEU A 199 14.38 -17.57 -8.88
N LEU A 200 13.25 -17.26 -9.52
CA LEU A 200 12.69 -18.04 -10.63
C LEU A 200 13.57 -18.05 -11.88
N ASN A 201 14.54 -17.13 -11.99
CA ASN A 201 15.51 -17.04 -13.09
C ASN A 201 16.95 -17.31 -12.63
N HIS A 202 17.14 -18.20 -11.68
CA HIS A 202 18.43 -18.72 -11.20
C HIS A 202 19.37 -17.68 -10.54
N ARG A 203 18.94 -16.44 -10.30
CA ARG A 203 19.73 -15.42 -9.57
C ARG A 203 19.49 -15.59 -8.06
N THR A 204 19.96 -16.71 -7.50
CA THR A 204 19.60 -17.13 -6.15
C THR A 204 20.03 -16.15 -5.06
N THR A 205 21.27 -15.67 -5.06
CA THR A 205 21.78 -14.75 -4.02
C THR A 205 21.05 -13.41 -4.06
N ALA A 206 21.04 -12.73 -5.21
CA ALA A 206 20.38 -11.42 -5.34
C ALA A 206 18.88 -11.51 -5.08
N GLY A 207 18.23 -12.58 -5.59
CA GLY A 207 16.80 -12.83 -5.35
C GLY A 207 16.48 -13.08 -3.89
N SER A 208 17.29 -13.90 -3.19
CA SER A 208 17.09 -14.16 -1.75
C SER A 208 17.28 -12.90 -0.92
N LEU A 209 18.31 -12.09 -1.18
CA LEU A 209 18.56 -10.86 -0.45
C LEU A 209 17.44 -9.84 -0.66
N MET A 210 16.98 -9.65 -1.90
CA MET A 210 15.89 -8.73 -2.22
C MET A 210 14.57 -9.18 -1.58
N LEU A 211 14.22 -10.47 -1.69
CA LEU A 211 13.01 -11.03 -1.11
C LEU A 211 13.05 -10.95 0.41
N ALA A 212 14.10 -11.47 1.04
CA ALA A 212 14.23 -11.49 2.49
C ALA A 212 14.26 -10.07 3.08
N GLY A 213 15.01 -9.15 2.48
CA GLY A 213 15.03 -7.75 2.88
C GLY A 213 13.66 -7.08 2.78
N SER A 214 12.94 -7.31 1.67
CA SER A 214 11.58 -6.79 1.49
C SER A 214 10.60 -7.34 2.51
N LEU A 215 10.64 -8.65 2.80
CA LEU A 215 9.77 -9.30 3.78
C LEU A 215 10.09 -8.82 5.20
N LEU A 216 11.37 -8.72 5.56
CA LEU A 216 11.80 -8.28 6.89
C LEU A 216 11.37 -6.84 7.18
N VAL A 217 11.75 -5.90 6.31
CA VAL A 217 11.39 -4.48 6.48
C VAL A 217 9.88 -4.30 6.38
N GLY A 218 9.24 -5.00 5.44
CA GLY A 218 7.80 -4.95 5.27
C GLY A 218 7.03 -5.45 6.50
N THR A 219 7.51 -6.51 7.15
CA THR A 219 6.95 -7.00 8.41
C THR A 219 7.01 -5.94 9.51
N ALA A 220 8.10 -5.22 9.63
CA ALA A 220 8.22 -4.13 10.59
C ALA A 220 7.28 -2.96 10.28
N VAL A 221 7.02 -2.68 8.98
CA VAL A 221 6.08 -1.63 8.54
C VAL A 221 4.62 -2.05 8.75
N LYS A 222 4.24 -3.27 8.33
CA LYS A 222 2.84 -3.74 8.38
C LYS A 222 2.80 -5.27 8.35
N TYR A 223 3.07 -5.90 9.49
CA TYR A 223 3.21 -7.37 9.59
C TYR A 223 2.01 -8.15 9.03
N SER A 224 0.78 -7.65 9.24
CA SER A 224 -0.44 -8.31 8.73
C SER A 224 -0.46 -8.38 7.20
N THR A 225 -0.07 -7.31 6.51
CA THR A 225 0.03 -7.29 5.04
C THR A 225 1.15 -8.20 4.56
N PHE A 226 2.33 -8.19 5.22
CA PHE A 226 3.44 -9.03 4.81
C PHE A 226 3.28 -10.50 5.17
N LEU A 227 2.43 -10.84 6.14
CA LEU A 227 1.95 -12.21 6.34
C LEU A 227 1.17 -12.71 5.11
N LEU A 228 0.24 -11.89 4.59
CA LEU A 228 -0.53 -12.21 3.38
C LEU A 228 0.36 -12.29 2.15
N VAL A 229 1.28 -11.33 1.96
CA VAL A 229 2.23 -11.31 0.82
C VAL A 229 3.13 -12.53 0.84
N ALA A 230 3.72 -12.88 2.00
CA ALA A 230 4.55 -14.07 2.14
C ALA A 230 3.75 -15.36 1.88
N GLY A 231 2.55 -15.48 2.45
CA GLY A 231 1.65 -16.60 2.21
C GLY A 231 1.31 -16.76 0.72
N ALA A 232 0.96 -15.65 0.06
CA ALA A 232 0.62 -15.61 -1.36
C ALA A 232 1.81 -16.00 -2.27
N LEU A 233 3.01 -15.46 -1.99
CA LEU A 233 4.23 -15.81 -2.73
C LEU A 233 4.66 -17.25 -2.48
N GLY A 234 4.50 -17.77 -1.25
CA GLY A 234 4.72 -19.17 -0.93
C GLY A 234 3.78 -20.11 -1.70
N ALA A 235 2.48 -19.77 -1.72
CA ALA A 235 1.49 -20.49 -2.53
C ALA A 235 1.80 -20.44 -4.02
N ALA A 236 2.17 -19.26 -4.55
CA ALA A 236 2.58 -19.12 -5.94
C ALA A 236 3.83 -19.95 -6.29
N ALA A 237 4.79 -20.05 -5.37
CA ALA A 237 5.96 -20.89 -5.54
C ALA A 237 5.59 -22.37 -5.64
N LEU A 238 4.64 -22.85 -4.79
CA LEU A 238 4.12 -24.22 -4.88
C LEU A 238 3.38 -24.46 -6.20
N VAL A 239 2.55 -23.51 -6.63
CA VAL A 239 1.89 -23.60 -7.94
C VAL A 239 2.92 -23.69 -9.07
N CYS A 240 3.97 -22.86 -9.05
CA CYS A 240 5.05 -22.95 -10.03
C CYS A 240 5.73 -24.33 -10.03
N LEU A 241 6.06 -24.86 -8.85
CA LEU A 241 6.68 -26.20 -8.73
C LEU A 241 5.80 -27.32 -9.27
N LEU A 242 4.48 -27.21 -9.11
CA LEU A 242 3.54 -28.26 -9.50
C LEU A 242 3.17 -28.24 -10.98
N ILE A 243 2.88 -27.06 -11.54
CA ILE A 243 2.23 -26.94 -12.85
C ILE A 243 2.99 -26.13 -13.90
N VAL A 244 4.08 -25.41 -13.54
CA VAL A 244 4.85 -24.64 -14.52
C VAL A 244 6.11 -25.42 -14.92
N ALA A 245 6.21 -25.79 -16.18
CA ALA A 245 7.39 -26.52 -16.68
C ALA A 245 8.67 -25.68 -16.52
N GLY A 246 9.78 -26.33 -16.17
CA GLY A 246 11.08 -25.69 -16.04
C GLY A 246 11.33 -24.92 -14.75
N THR A 247 10.35 -24.85 -13.83
CA THR A 247 10.52 -24.13 -12.56
C THR A 247 11.00 -25.00 -11.39
N ARG A 248 11.16 -26.30 -11.58
CA ARG A 248 11.64 -27.23 -10.53
C ARG A 248 13.15 -27.13 -10.36
N HIS A 249 13.60 -26.03 -9.76
CA HIS A 249 15.03 -25.78 -9.52
C HIS A 249 15.25 -25.08 -8.17
N ARG A 250 16.51 -25.01 -7.72
CA ARG A 250 16.93 -24.47 -6.42
C ARG A 250 16.30 -23.11 -6.09
N GLY A 251 16.18 -22.21 -7.07
CA GLY A 251 15.63 -20.87 -6.85
C GLY A 251 14.15 -20.90 -6.43
N THR A 252 13.34 -21.77 -7.04
CA THR A 252 11.91 -21.90 -6.69
C THR A 252 11.73 -22.56 -5.33
N TYR A 253 12.58 -23.54 -4.96
CA TYR A 253 12.58 -24.09 -3.60
C TYR A 253 12.98 -23.04 -2.56
N LEU A 254 13.97 -22.21 -2.85
CA LEU A 254 14.34 -21.08 -2.00
C LEU A 254 13.20 -20.06 -1.87
N LEU A 255 12.49 -19.77 -2.97
CA LEU A 255 11.30 -18.91 -2.94
C LEU A 255 10.25 -19.46 -1.97
N ALA A 256 9.91 -20.74 -2.08
CA ALA A 256 8.98 -21.40 -1.18
C ALA A 256 9.47 -21.37 0.28
N ALA A 257 10.74 -21.75 0.50
CA ALA A 257 11.31 -21.82 1.84
C ALA A 257 11.38 -20.47 2.56
N LEU A 258 11.83 -19.41 1.87
CA LEU A 258 11.92 -18.05 2.45
C LEU A 258 10.54 -17.51 2.83
N ASN A 259 9.53 -17.72 1.97
CA ASN A 259 8.18 -17.27 2.28
C ASN A 259 7.54 -18.07 3.40
N THR A 260 7.73 -19.40 3.44
CA THR A 260 7.28 -20.24 4.56
C THR A 260 7.96 -19.82 5.86
N ALA A 261 9.27 -19.57 5.85
CA ALA A 261 10.00 -19.08 7.01
C ALA A 261 9.47 -17.69 7.48
N ALA A 262 9.12 -16.80 6.55
CA ALA A 262 8.52 -15.52 6.87
C ALA A 262 7.14 -15.68 7.53
N VAL A 263 6.26 -16.53 6.98
CA VAL A 263 4.94 -16.83 7.58
C VAL A 263 5.08 -17.38 8.99
N ILE A 264 5.96 -18.37 9.18
CA ILE A 264 6.23 -18.96 10.51
C ILE A 264 6.81 -17.90 11.45
N GLY A 265 7.81 -17.13 10.99
CA GLY A 265 8.45 -16.07 11.78
C GLY A 265 7.46 -14.99 12.23
N ILE A 266 6.60 -14.50 11.33
CA ILE A 266 5.55 -13.54 11.67
C ILE A 266 4.54 -14.17 12.65
N GLY A 267 4.17 -15.44 12.46
CA GLY A 267 3.29 -16.17 13.36
C GLY A 267 3.88 -16.27 14.79
N VAL A 268 5.15 -16.65 14.89
CA VAL A 268 5.87 -16.71 16.17
C VAL A 268 5.95 -15.32 16.83
N LEU A 269 6.28 -14.28 16.07
CA LEU A 269 6.29 -12.89 16.57
C LEU A 269 4.89 -12.48 17.07
N SER A 270 3.85 -12.82 16.31
CA SER A 270 2.47 -12.50 16.68
C SER A 270 2.07 -13.13 18.02
N ILE A 271 2.43 -14.40 18.25
CA ILE A 271 2.18 -15.08 19.52
C ILE A 271 3.04 -14.49 20.64
N ARG A 272 4.36 -14.33 20.39
CA ARG A 272 5.34 -13.90 21.43
C ARG A 272 5.06 -12.49 21.94
N TYR A 273 4.62 -11.59 21.06
CA TYR A 273 4.35 -10.18 21.39
C TYR A 273 2.86 -9.87 21.48
N SER A 274 2.00 -10.87 21.39
CA SER A 274 0.53 -10.73 21.40
C SER A 274 0.07 -9.63 20.45
N LEU A 275 0.55 -9.69 19.18
CA LEU A 275 0.18 -8.69 18.16
C LEU A 275 -1.32 -8.76 17.88
N PRO A 276 -2.00 -7.63 17.63
CA PRO A 276 -3.41 -7.59 17.24
C PRO A 276 -3.69 -8.53 16.07
N GLY A 277 -4.57 -9.50 16.28
CA GLY A 277 -4.97 -10.50 15.29
C GLY A 277 -6.29 -10.16 14.61
N SER A 278 -6.84 -11.12 13.86
CA SER A 278 -8.11 -10.96 13.13
C SER A 278 -9.28 -10.62 14.07
N SER A 279 -9.36 -11.24 15.24
CA SER A 279 -10.42 -10.94 16.22
C SER A 279 -10.36 -9.48 16.68
N GLU A 280 -9.16 -8.96 16.97
CA GLU A 280 -8.97 -7.57 17.37
C GLU A 280 -9.34 -6.59 16.26
N THR A 281 -8.99 -6.93 15.02
CA THR A 281 -9.38 -6.12 13.84
C THR A 281 -10.90 -6.09 13.64
N LEU A 282 -11.59 -7.21 13.90
CA LEU A 282 -13.05 -7.25 13.83
C LEU A 282 -13.71 -6.42 14.93
N GLN A 283 -13.19 -6.50 16.16
CA GLN A 283 -13.66 -5.66 17.25
C GLN A 283 -13.43 -4.17 16.94
N ASP A 284 -12.26 -3.80 16.46
CA ASP A 284 -11.97 -2.43 15.98
C ASP A 284 -13.02 -1.94 14.98
N THR A 285 -13.39 -2.78 14.02
CA THR A 285 -14.38 -2.46 12.99
C THR A 285 -15.79 -2.29 13.56
N PHE A 286 -16.24 -3.26 14.36
CA PHE A 286 -17.65 -3.32 14.81
C PHE A 286 -17.96 -2.49 16.04
N THR A 287 -16.94 -2.03 16.76
CA THR A 287 -17.13 -1.21 17.98
C THR A 287 -16.74 0.26 17.77
N ASN A 288 -16.64 0.70 16.52
CA ASN A 288 -16.17 2.04 16.18
C ASN A 288 -14.85 2.38 16.89
N HIS A 289 -13.81 1.58 16.58
CA HIS A 289 -12.48 1.73 17.17
C HIS A 289 -12.45 1.59 18.71
N PHE A 290 -13.17 0.58 19.21
CA PHE A 290 -13.29 0.29 20.65
C PHE A 290 -13.98 1.41 21.46
N ALA A 291 -14.79 2.24 20.80
CA ALA A 291 -15.64 3.21 21.49
C ALA A 291 -16.90 2.59 22.09
N GLN A 292 -17.27 1.38 21.64
CA GLN A 292 -18.39 0.59 22.11
C GLN A 292 -17.90 -0.74 22.72
N PRO A 293 -18.71 -1.43 23.53
CA PRO A 293 -18.39 -2.76 24.05
C PRO A 293 -18.14 -3.77 22.92
N ASP A 294 -17.29 -4.76 23.21
CA ASP A 294 -16.99 -5.84 22.27
C ASP A 294 -18.25 -6.58 21.83
N VAL A 295 -18.28 -7.00 20.57
CA VAL A 295 -19.38 -7.78 20.00
C VAL A 295 -19.15 -9.26 20.27
N ASP A 296 -20.17 -9.98 20.73
CA ASP A 296 -20.06 -11.41 21.08
C ASP A 296 -19.82 -12.32 19.86
N ALA A 297 -20.39 -11.95 18.70
CA ALA A 297 -20.35 -12.78 17.49
C ALA A 297 -19.84 -12.00 16.27
N PRO A 298 -18.55 -11.59 16.22
CA PRO A 298 -18.01 -10.74 15.15
C PRO A 298 -17.91 -11.48 13.80
N TRP A 299 -17.71 -12.79 13.77
CA TRP A 299 -17.56 -13.56 12.53
C TRP A 299 -18.83 -13.67 11.68
N PRO A 300 -20.01 -13.98 12.24
CA PRO A 300 -21.28 -13.86 11.50
C PRO A 300 -21.53 -12.45 10.96
N MET A 301 -21.26 -11.41 11.76
CA MET A 301 -21.39 -10.02 11.32
C MET A 301 -20.44 -9.70 10.16
N LEU A 302 -19.21 -10.21 10.18
CA LEU A 302 -18.28 -10.08 9.05
C LEU A 302 -18.85 -10.73 7.78
N GLY A 303 -19.49 -11.89 7.90
CA GLY A 303 -20.16 -12.56 6.78
C GLY A 303 -21.25 -11.70 6.15
N GLU A 304 -22.12 -11.11 6.97
CA GLU A 304 -23.18 -10.21 6.53
C GLU A 304 -22.61 -8.93 5.90
N LEU A 305 -21.62 -8.31 6.54
CA LEU A 305 -20.97 -7.11 6.02
C LEU A 305 -20.30 -7.38 4.66
N ASN A 306 -19.63 -8.53 4.49
CA ASN A 306 -19.08 -8.96 3.20
C ASN A 306 -20.18 -9.13 2.15
N ALA A 307 -21.29 -9.79 2.48
CA ALA A 307 -22.40 -9.96 1.55
C ALA A 307 -22.92 -8.61 1.04
N ASN A 308 -23.12 -7.65 1.94
CA ASN A 308 -23.57 -6.31 1.60
C ASN A 308 -22.51 -5.55 0.78
N TYR A 309 -21.26 -5.56 1.20
CA TYR A 309 -20.15 -4.89 0.53
C TYR A 309 -19.97 -5.40 -0.90
N TRP A 310 -19.80 -6.70 -1.09
CA TRP A 310 -19.53 -7.27 -2.41
C TRP A 310 -20.72 -7.17 -3.36
N THR A 311 -21.95 -7.21 -2.83
CA THR A 311 -23.16 -6.95 -3.65
C THR A 311 -23.14 -5.51 -4.17
N HIS A 312 -22.88 -4.54 -3.32
CA HIS A 312 -22.77 -3.14 -3.71
C HIS A 312 -21.60 -2.91 -4.68
N TRP A 313 -20.43 -3.44 -4.36
CA TRP A 313 -19.23 -3.34 -5.20
C TRP A 313 -19.46 -3.91 -6.60
N LEU A 314 -20.12 -5.07 -6.73
CA LEU A 314 -20.46 -5.64 -8.03
C LEU A 314 -21.41 -4.75 -8.82
N GLN A 315 -22.37 -4.10 -8.17
CA GLN A 315 -23.27 -3.14 -8.82
C GLN A 315 -22.50 -1.92 -9.34
N GLU A 316 -21.53 -1.40 -8.58
CA GLU A 316 -20.66 -0.33 -9.05
C GLU A 316 -19.80 -0.77 -10.23
N GLN A 317 -19.17 -1.95 -10.14
CA GLN A 317 -18.36 -2.48 -11.23
C GLN A 317 -19.19 -2.77 -12.50
N ALA A 318 -20.45 -3.12 -12.37
CA ALA A 318 -21.35 -3.29 -13.53
C ALA A 318 -21.59 -1.94 -14.26
N ARG A 319 -21.57 -0.83 -13.54
CA ARG A 319 -21.68 0.53 -14.12
C ARG A 319 -20.35 1.08 -14.61
N SER A 320 -19.26 0.71 -13.98
CA SER A 320 -17.91 1.25 -14.24
C SER A 320 -16.84 0.14 -14.13
N PRO A 321 -16.73 -0.77 -15.11
CA PRO A 321 -15.94 -2.00 -14.99
C PRO A 321 -14.42 -1.80 -15.16
N TRP A 322 -13.90 -0.60 -14.97
CA TRP A 322 -12.51 -0.26 -15.25
C TRP A 322 -11.51 -1.10 -14.46
N LEU A 323 -11.78 -1.36 -13.18
CA LEU A 323 -10.89 -2.18 -12.37
C LEU A 323 -10.86 -3.62 -12.88
N ILE A 324 -12.03 -4.22 -13.08
CA ILE A 324 -12.15 -5.59 -13.61
C ILE A 324 -11.47 -5.70 -14.97
N ALA A 325 -11.72 -4.75 -15.88
CA ALA A 325 -11.12 -4.74 -17.21
C ALA A 325 -9.58 -4.59 -17.13
N ALA A 326 -9.07 -3.65 -16.32
CA ALA A 326 -7.64 -3.43 -16.18
C ALA A 326 -6.93 -4.66 -15.59
N VAL A 327 -7.50 -5.26 -14.55
CA VAL A 327 -6.96 -6.45 -13.89
C VAL A 327 -7.06 -7.68 -14.80
N GLY A 328 -8.20 -7.89 -15.47
CA GLY A 328 -8.39 -8.99 -16.40
C GLY A 328 -7.42 -8.95 -17.59
N LEU A 329 -7.29 -7.79 -18.23
CA LEU A 329 -6.34 -7.58 -19.33
C LEU A 329 -4.89 -7.68 -18.83
N GLY A 330 -4.60 -7.17 -17.63
CA GLY A 330 -3.29 -7.32 -16.99
C GLY A 330 -2.95 -8.77 -16.72
N ALA A 331 -3.86 -9.53 -16.14
CA ALA A 331 -3.68 -10.96 -15.89
C ALA A 331 -3.44 -11.71 -17.22
N TRP A 332 -4.23 -11.42 -18.23
CA TRP A 332 -4.05 -12.00 -19.56
C TRP A 332 -2.66 -11.66 -20.14
N GLY A 333 -2.21 -10.42 -20.05
CA GLY A 333 -0.87 -10.00 -20.48
C GLY A 333 0.24 -10.77 -19.78
N LEU A 334 0.12 -10.95 -18.45
CA LEU A 334 1.05 -11.74 -17.64
C LEU A 334 1.12 -13.20 -18.07
N PHE A 335 -0.03 -13.89 -18.17
CA PHE A 335 -0.06 -15.30 -18.57
C PHE A 335 0.45 -15.54 -20.00
N ARG A 336 0.18 -14.62 -20.91
CA ARG A 336 0.69 -14.70 -22.27
C ARG A 336 2.19 -14.43 -22.37
N HIS A 337 2.73 -13.65 -21.44
CA HIS A 337 4.15 -13.34 -21.41
C HIS A 337 4.96 -14.45 -20.74
N ASN A 338 4.62 -14.77 -19.48
CA ASN A 338 5.34 -15.80 -18.70
C ASN A 338 4.49 -16.28 -17.52
N ARG A 339 4.14 -17.57 -17.52
CA ARG A 339 3.34 -18.19 -16.45
C ARG A 339 4.03 -18.18 -15.09
N ALA A 340 5.35 -18.31 -15.05
CA ALA A 340 6.12 -18.28 -13.80
C ALA A 340 6.11 -16.88 -13.14
N LEU A 341 5.98 -15.81 -13.94
CA LEU A 341 5.77 -14.45 -13.43
C LEU A 341 4.31 -14.22 -13.04
N ALA A 342 3.36 -14.74 -13.85
CA ALA A 342 1.93 -14.48 -13.65
C ALA A 342 1.45 -14.94 -12.29
N TRP A 343 1.82 -16.13 -11.83
CA TRP A 343 1.36 -16.67 -10.56
C TRP A 343 1.76 -15.83 -9.34
N PRO A 344 3.04 -15.45 -9.14
CA PRO A 344 3.42 -14.53 -8.05
C PRO A 344 2.71 -13.18 -8.09
N VAL A 345 2.58 -12.58 -9.28
CA VAL A 345 1.92 -11.26 -9.43
C VAL A 345 0.43 -11.35 -9.10
N LEU A 346 -0.27 -12.37 -9.59
CA LEU A 346 -1.68 -12.58 -9.27
C LEU A 346 -1.89 -12.89 -7.79
N ALA A 347 -1.05 -13.77 -7.21
CA ALA A 347 -1.15 -14.11 -5.81
C ALA A 347 -0.98 -12.87 -4.90
N VAL A 348 -0.02 -11.99 -5.22
CA VAL A 348 0.15 -10.73 -4.53
C VAL A 348 -1.04 -9.79 -4.77
N GLY A 349 -1.54 -9.67 -5.98
CA GLY A 349 -2.76 -8.89 -6.26
C GLY A 349 -3.96 -9.37 -5.44
N MET A 350 -4.14 -10.67 -5.30
CA MET A 350 -5.22 -11.27 -4.48
C MET A 350 -5.12 -10.92 -2.99
N THR A 351 -3.94 -10.50 -2.49
CA THR A 351 -3.82 -10.01 -1.10
C THR A 351 -4.62 -8.74 -0.85
N GLY A 352 -4.85 -7.91 -1.88
CA GLY A 352 -5.75 -6.76 -1.80
C GLY A 352 -7.21 -7.18 -1.58
N LEU A 353 -7.68 -8.20 -2.31
CA LEU A 353 -9.03 -8.75 -2.10
C LEU A 353 -9.14 -9.41 -0.72
N ALA A 354 -8.11 -10.14 -0.28
CA ALA A 354 -8.08 -10.77 1.03
C ALA A 354 -8.12 -9.71 2.17
N ALA A 355 -7.45 -8.58 2.00
CA ALA A 355 -7.49 -7.48 2.95
C ALA A 355 -8.90 -6.85 3.03
N GLU A 356 -9.56 -6.68 1.88
CA GLU A 356 -10.94 -6.17 1.81
C GLU A 356 -11.94 -7.15 2.43
N ILE A 357 -11.82 -8.44 2.15
CA ILE A 357 -12.66 -9.48 2.79
C ILE A 357 -12.50 -9.48 4.30
N ALA A 358 -11.29 -9.26 4.79
CA ALA A 358 -11.01 -9.19 6.23
C ALA A 358 -11.51 -7.89 6.90
N HIS A 359 -11.72 -6.82 6.13
CA HIS A 359 -12.13 -5.51 6.63
C HIS A 359 -12.99 -4.76 5.59
N PRO A 360 -14.21 -5.27 5.27
CA PRO A 360 -15.03 -4.75 4.18
C PRO A 360 -15.74 -3.44 4.59
N VAL A 361 -14.95 -2.35 4.67
CA VAL A 361 -15.42 -1.01 5.02
C VAL A 361 -15.40 -0.14 3.79
N TYR A 362 -16.56 0.28 3.30
CA TYR A 362 -16.74 1.00 2.04
C TYR A 362 -15.81 2.21 1.88
N SER A 363 -15.63 3.00 2.93
CA SER A 363 -14.75 4.18 2.91
C SER A 363 -13.25 3.85 2.80
N GLN A 364 -12.86 2.59 2.97
CA GLN A 364 -11.48 2.11 2.95
C GLN A 364 -11.18 1.20 1.75
N GLY A 365 -12.21 0.80 0.97
CA GLY A 365 -12.11 -0.22 -0.05
C GLY A 365 -11.01 0.03 -1.09
N ASP A 366 -10.92 1.24 -1.63
CA ASP A 366 -9.89 1.60 -2.61
C ASP A 366 -8.47 1.46 -2.04
N ARG A 367 -8.29 1.76 -0.75
CA ARG A 367 -7.02 1.66 -0.05
C ARG A 367 -6.62 0.20 0.20
N LEU A 368 -7.57 -0.60 0.66
CA LEU A 368 -7.32 -2.01 0.99
C LEU A 368 -7.08 -2.85 -0.26
N MET A 369 -7.82 -2.57 -1.33
CA MET A 369 -7.66 -3.24 -2.62
C MET A 369 -6.47 -2.75 -3.46
N VAL A 370 -5.65 -1.83 -2.98
CA VAL A 370 -4.58 -1.20 -3.79
C VAL A 370 -3.61 -2.22 -4.40
N ASN A 371 -3.34 -3.35 -3.74
CA ASN A 371 -2.47 -4.41 -4.28
C ASN A 371 -3.04 -5.07 -5.55
N VAL A 372 -4.36 -5.04 -5.76
CA VAL A 372 -5.00 -5.58 -6.98
C VAL A 372 -4.47 -4.86 -8.23
N TRP A 373 -4.17 -3.57 -8.12
CA TRP A 373 -3.62 -2.77 -9.21
C TRP A 373 -2.23 -3.20 -9.68
N ILE A 374 -1.47 -3.94 -8.87
CA ILE A 374 -0.16 -4.48 -9.26
C ILE A 374 -0.30 -5.39 -10.49
N VAL A 375 -1.41 -6.13 -10.60
CA VAL A 375 -1.69 -6.99 -11.76
C VAL A 375 -1.81 -6.17 -13.04
N ALA A 376 -2.54 -5.05 -12.99
CA ALA A 376 -2.70 -4.15 -14.13
C ALA A 376 -1.39 -3.41 -14.46
N VAL A 377 -0.69 -2.89 -13.43
CA VAL A 377 0.56 -2.13 -13.58
C VAL A 377 1.67 -2.96 -14.25
N LEU A 378 1.76 -4.24 -13.93
CA LEU A 378 2.75 -5.12 -14.55
C LEU A 378 2.23 -5.76 -15.84
N GLY A 379 0.98 -6.15 -15.88
CA GLY A 379 0.43 -6.94 -16.98
C GLY A 379 0.06 -6.15 -18.23
N LEU A 380 -0.49 -4.93 -18.09
CA LEU A 380 -0.87 -4.12 -19.26
C LEU A 380 0.34 -3.70 -20.11
N PRO A 381 1.49 -3.26 -19.52
CA PRO A 381 2.69 -3.03 -20.32
C PRO A 381 3.19 -4.27 -21.05
N LEU A 382 3.13 -5.46 -20.41
CA LEU A 382 3.50 -6.72 -21.06
C LEU A 382 2.58 -7.05 -22.23
N LEU A 383 1.28 -6.81 -22.09
CA LEU A 383 0.32 -6.98 -23.18
C LEU A 383 0.63 -6.03 -24.34
N LEU A 384 0.92 -4.77 -24.05
CA LEU A 384 1.30 -3.78 -25.05
C LEU A 384 2.57 -4.18 -25.81
N ASP A 385 3.62 -4.63 -25.10
CA ASP A 385 4.88 -5.11 -25.69
C ASP A 385 4.64 -6.25 -26.69
N GLN A 386 3.75 -7.19 -26.36
CA GLN A 386 3.41 -8.31 -27.25
C GLN A 386 2.68 -7.86 -28.53
N VAL A 387 1.76 -6.90 -28.41
CA VAL A 387 1.00 -6.37 -29.54
C VAL A 387 1.93 -5.59 -30.49
N THR A 388 2.81 -4.77 -29.95
CA THR A 388 3.73 -3.94 -30.75
C THR A 388 4.78 -4.79 -31.47
N ARG A 389 5.34 -5.81 -30.82
CA ARG A 389 6.32 -6.73 -31.45
C ARG A 389 5.71 -7.52 -32.62
N ARG A 390 4.46 -7.97 -32.50
CA ARG A 390 3.77 -8.68 -33.59
C ARG A 390 3.56 -7.81 -34.82
N ARG A 391 3.18 -6.53 -34.62
CA ARG A 391 3.02 -5.59 -35.74
C ARG A 391 4.33 -5.32 -36.48
N GLY A 392 5.43 -5.18 -35.75
CA GLY A 392 6.75 -4.96 -36.35
C GLY A 392 7.24 -6.16 -37.20
N ALA A 393 6.83 -7.39 -36.84
CA ALA A 393 7.18 -8.60 -37.59
C ALA A 393 6.33 -8.81 -38.88
N GLN A 394 5.21 -8.07 -39.02
CA GLN A 394 4.30 -8.21 -40.17
C GLN A 394 4.49 -7.12 -41.26
N VAL A 395 5.39 -6.15 -41.05
CA VAL A 395 5.70 -5.17 -42.11
C VAL A 395 6.73 -5.81 -43.03
N PRO A 396 6.35 -6.19 -44.29
CA PRO A 396 7.34 -6.65 -45.27
C PRO A 396 8.33 -5.53 -45.52
N GLY A 397 9.62 -5.87 -45.52
CA GLY A 397 10.64 -4.91 -45.93
C GLY A 397 10.33 -4.42 -47.36
N PRO A 398 10.67 -3.18 -47.70
CA PRO A 398 10.53 -2.69 -49.08
C PRO A 398 11.34 -3.59 -49.99
N SER A 399 10.61 -4.25 -50.92
CA SER A 399 11.19 -5.06 -52.01
C SER A 399 11.95 -4.21 -52.98
#